data_4206c01ad6eac0f4cb9ee0c27e1011ca
#
_entry.id   4206c01ad6eac0f4cb9ee0c27e1011ca
#
_cell.length_a   1.000
_cell.length_b   1.000
_cell.length_c   1.000
_cell.angle_alpha   90.00
_cell.angle_beta   90.00
_cell.angle_gamma   90.00
#
_symmetry.space_group_name_H-M   'P 1'
#
loop_
_entity.id
_entity.type
_entity.pdbx_description
1 polymer ?
#
loop_
_entity_poly.entity_id
_entity_poly.type
_entity_poly.pdbx_seq_one_letter_code
_entity_poly.pdbx_strand_id
1 'polypeptide(L)'
;RPGAILGRGVGFFLSINLNQPNSTIKVFYPKAPRTAASIDPSQMYASAQLEPRAFFSIDQQFDDEYVIAPLHFTRDLLNYGERRTALEIKVKEGYSIGTVQKLLKSHLGSDFLVKNADEQHAGLIRTVKLEKLFVFLTLTFILAIASFNIFFSLSMLAIEKKKDIA
;
A
#
# COMPACT_ATOMS: atom_id res chain seq x y z
N ARG A 1 14.16 21.82 16.56
CA ARG A 1 14.23 20.38 16.21
C ARG A 1 13.28 20.12 15.06
N PRO A 2 13.59 19.21 14.13
CA PRO A 2 12.69 18.86 13.04
C PRO A 2 11.44 18.17 13.58
N GLY A 3 10.26 18.60 13.08
CA GLY A 3 8.98 18.03 13.46
C GLY A 3 8.66 16.74 12.71
N ALA A 4 7.95 15.81 13.33
CA ALA A 4 7.48 14.58 12.71
C ALA A 4 5.97 14.42 12.86
N ILE A 5 5.34 13.79 11.88
CA ILE A 5 3.96 13.34 11.95
C ILE A 5 3.98 11.80 12.03
N LEU A 6 3.35 11.24 13.04
CA LEU A 6 3.41 9.82 13.35
C LEU A 6 2.11 9.14 12.94
N GLY A 7 2.20 7.90 12.48
CA GLY A 7 1.02 7.04 12.45
C GLY A 7 0.48 6.85 13.87
N ARG A 8 -0.83 6.75 14.01
CA ARG A 8 -1.47 6.63 15.32
C ARG A 8 -0.98 5.42 16.10
N GLY A 9 -0.78 4.28 15.43
CA GLY A 9 -0.26 3.06 16.04
C GLY A 9 1.18 3.22 16.52
N VAL A 10 2.06 3.85 15.73
CA VAL A 10 3.43 4.19 16.16
C VAL A 10 3.40 5.08 17.41
N GLY A 11 2.53 6.12 17.41
CA GLY A 11 2.39 7.00 18.56
C GLY A 11 1.92 6.27 19.82
N PHE A 12 0.97 5.36 19.68
CA PHE A 12 0.47 4.52 20.77
C PHE A 12 1.57 3.58 21.29
N PHE A 13 2.26 2.88 20.38
CA PHE A 13 3.34 1.95 20.73
C PHE A 13 4.48 2.63 21.50
N LEU A 14 4.84 3.85 21.07
CA LEU A 14 5.87 4.65 21.74
C LEU A 14 5.35 5.45 22.94
N SER A 15 4.06 5.32 23.29
CA SER A 15 3.42 6.06 24.38
C SER A 15 3.61 7.58 24.29
N ILE A 16 3.53 8.11 23.07
CA ILE A 16 3.75 9.53 22.78
C ILE A 16 2.52 10.35 23.18
N ASN A 17 2.75 11.38 24.01
CA ASN A 17 1.76 12.37 24.34
C ASN A 17 2.16 13.73 23.76
N LEU A 18 1.38 14.24 22.80
CA LEU A 18 1.65 15.53 22.16
C LEU A 18 1.50 16.73 23.10
N ASN A 19 0.75 16.58 24.20
CA ASN A 19 0.54 17.65 25.17
C ASN A 19 1.71 17.82 26.15
N GLN A 20 2.68 16.88 26.14
CA GLN A 20 3.86 17.03 26.97
C GLN A 20 4.90 17.92 26.30
N PRO A 21 5.29 19.03 26.92
CA PRO A 21 6.37 19.86 26.41
C PRO A 21 7.68 19.04 26.39
N ASN A 22 8.47 19.18 25.33
CA ASN A 22 9.75 18.48 25.11
C ASN A 22 9.65 16.96 24.84
N SER A 23 8.49 16.44 24.44
CA SER A 23 8.41 15.08 23.93
C SER A 23 9.32 14.94 22.72
N THR A 24 10.26 13.98 22.73
CA THR A 24 11.19 13.73 21.63
C THR A 24 11.29 12.24 21.33
N ILE A 25 11.40 11.93 20.04
CA ILE A 25 11.61 10.58 19.55
C ILE A 25 13.06 10.48 19.10
N LYS A 26 13.77 9.49 19.61
CA LYS A 26 15.11 9.18 19.15
C LYS A 26 15.05 8.12 18.06
N VAL A 27 15.53 8.48 16.88
CA VAL A 27 15.57 7.60 15.70
C VAL A 27 16.98 7.05 15.55
N PHE A 28 17.09 5.74 15.36
CA PHE A 28 18.36 5.06 15.16
C PHE A 28 18.39 4.46 13.75
N TYR A 29 19.50 4.63 13.07
CA TYR A 29 19.76 4.03 11.79
C TYR A 29 21.06 3.22 11.82
N PRO A 30 21.04 1.91 11.48
CA PRO A 30 22.26 1.09 11.47
C PRO A 30 23.21 1.57 10.37
N LYS A 31 24.46 1.78 10.74
CA LYS A 31 25.55 2.06 9.80
C LYS A 31 26.16 0.76 9.32
N ALA A 32 26.47 0.66 8.04
CA ALA A 32 27.27 -0.46 7.55
C ALA A 32 28.66 -0.44 8.24
N PRO A 33 29.11 -1.54 8.83
CA PRO A 33 30.43 -1.60 9.48
C PRO A 33 31.50 -1.32 8.43
N ARG A 34 32.31 -0.28 8.68
CA ARG A 34 33.42 0.08 7.78
C ARG A 34 34.65 -0.80 7.94
N THR A 35 34.79 -1.50 9.06
CA THR A 35 35.87 -2.45 9.35
C THR A 35 35.48 -3.35 10.50
N ALA A 36 35.90 -4.63 10.43
CA ALA A 36 35.60 -5.64 11.44
C ALA A 36 36.30 -5.42 12.80
N ALA A 37 36.98 -4.31 13.00
CA ALA A 37 37.89 -4.10 14.13
C ALA A 37 37.40 -3.16 15.23
N SER A 38 36.23 -2.51 15.12
CA SER A 38 35.73 -1.67 16.22
C SER A 38 34.37 -2.16 16.71
N ILE A 39 34.38 -2.82 17.85
CA ILE A 39 33.19 -3.31 18.59
C ILE A 39 32.65 -2.16 19.49
N ASP A 40 32.65 -0.94 19.01
CA ASP A 40 31.99 0.16 19.75
C ASP A 40 30.52 0.26 19.28
N PRO A 41 29.53 -0.12 20.11
CA PRO A 41 28.13 -0.05 19.74
C PRO A 41 27.66 1.34 19.34
N SER A 42 28.30 2.40 19.84
CA SER A 42 27.95 3.79 19.51
C SER A 42 28.26 4.16 18.07
N GLN A 43 29.20 3.47 17.45
CA GLN A 43 29.57 3.67 16.04
C GLN A 43 28.73 2.88 15.05
N MET A 44 27.96 1.89 15.55
CA MET A 44 27.10 1.04 14.73
C MET A 44 25.81 1.72 14.29
N TYR A 45 25.41 2.80 14.96
CA TYR A 45 24.16 3.51 14.67
C TYR A 45 24.38 4.99 14.47
N ALA A 46 23.71 5.57 13.49
CA ALA A 46 23.43 7.00 13.45
C ALA A 46 22.20 7.24 14.32
N SER A 47 22.16 8.30 15.09
CA SER A 47 20.97 8.66 15.85
C SER A 47 20.67 10.15 15.71
N ALA A 48 19.39 10.46 15.63
CA ALA A 48 18.90 11.83 15.58
C ALA A 48 17.57 11.94 16.34
N GLN A 49 17.16 13.16 16.68
CA GLN A 49 15.95 13.42 17.43
C GLN A 49 14.91 14.15 16.59
N LEU A 50 13.67 13.67 16.68
CA LEU A 50 12.49 14.29 16.09
C LEU A 50 11.54 14.75 17.20
N GLU A 51 10.79 15.81 16.93
CA GLU A 51 9.73 16.29 17.80
C GLU A 51 8.37 15.87 17.22
N PRO A 52 7.57 15.06 17.93
CA PRO A 52 6.24 14.70 17.47
C PRO A 52 5.33 15.92 17.43
N ARG A 53 4.72 16.19 16.28
CA ARG A 53 3.85 17.36 16.06
C ARG A 53 2.40 16.99 15.88
N ALA A 54 2.12 15.84 15.27
CA ALA A 54 0.77 15.40 14.97
C ALA A 54 0.73 13.88 14.80
N PHE A 55 -0.48 13.33 14.84
CA PHE A 55 -0.77 11.97 14.40
C PHE A 55 -1.56 11.98 13.11
N PHE A 56 -1.34 10.98 12.25
CA PHE A 56 -2.23 10.65 11.14
C PHE A 56 -2.88 9.29 11.36
N SER A 57 -4.04 9.08 10.75
CA SER A 57 -4.72 7.78 10.74
C SER A 57 -5.38 7.62 9.37
N ILE A 58 -4.93 6.63 8.62
CA ILE A 58 -5.37 6.34 7.26
C ILE A 58 -5.85 4.90 7.18
N ASP A 59 -4.97 3.96 7.54
CA ASP A 59 -5.17 2.51 7.53
C ASP A 59 -4.22 1.90 8.56
N GLN A 60 -4.61 0.79 9.16
CA GLN A 60 -3.85 0.16 10.24
C GLN A 60 -2.39 -0.12 9.85
N GLN A 61 -2.14 -0.62 8.66
CA GLN A 61 -0.78 -0.92 8.19
C GLN A 61 0.09 0.34 8.14
N PHE A 62 -0.46 1.45 7.64
CA PHE A 62 0.27 2.72 7.59
C PHE A 62 0.40 3.36 8.95
N ASP A 63 -0.62 3.26 9.78
CA ASP A 63 -0.65 3.86 11.12
C ASP A 63 0.36 3.21 12.07
N ASP A 64 0.63 1.91 11.88
CA ASP A 64 1.51 1.12 12.76
C ASP A 64 3.00 1.19 12.33
N GLU A 65 3.30 1.52 11.07
CA GLU A 65 4.65 1.39 10.52
C GLU A 65 5.31 2.71 10.09
N TYR A 66 4.50 3.76 9.79
CA TYR A 66 5.04 4.93 9.12
C TYR A 66 5.18 6.16 10.01
N VAL A 67 6.28 6.87 9.77
CA VAL A 67 6.58 8.19 10.34
C VAL A 67 6.95 9.13 9.20
N ILE A 68 6.29 10.28 9.12
CA ILE A 68 6.58 11.32 8.14
C ILE A 68 7.53 12.33 8.79
N ALA A 69 8.70 12.46 8.23
CA ALA A 69 9.75 13.38 8.69
C ALA A 69 10.22 14.29 7.56
N PRO A 70 10.79 15.46 7.86
CA PRO A 70 11.36 16.35 6.85
C PRO A 70 12.48 15.66 6.07
N LEU A 71 12.54 15.90 4.76
CA LEU A 71 13.52 15.26 3.87
C LEU A 71 14.99 15.54 4.28
N HIS A 72 15.29 16.76 4.75
CA HIS A 72 16.64 17.09 5.22
C HIS A 72 17.04 16.23 6.43
N PHE A 73 16.12 15.97 7.36
CA PHE A 73 16.39 15.12 8.51
C PHE A 73 16.77 13.69 8.11
N THR A 74 16.00 13.07 7.20
CA THR A 74 16.29 11.72 6.73
C THR A 74 17.58 11.66 5.93
N ARG A 75 17.87 12.66 5.12
CA ARG A 75 19.15 12.77 4.38
C ARG A 75 20.36 12.76 5.31
N ASP A 76 20.30 13.59 6.34
CA ASP A 76 21.41 13.75 7.30
C ASP A 76 21.58 12.47 8.13
N LEU A 77 20.48 11.89 8.63
CA LEU A 77 20.49 10.63 9.39
C LEU A 77 21.06 9.46 8.58
N LEU A 78 20.64 9.34 7.32
CA LEU A 78 21.05 8.25 6.43
C LEU A 78 22.39 8.51 5.74
N ASN A 79 22.91 9.73 5.79
CA ASN A 79 24.09 10.17 5.07
C ASN A 79 23.99 9.93 3.55
N TYR A 80 22.82 10.18 2.97
CA TYR A 80 22.52 9.89 1.56
C TYR A 80 22.91 11.02 0.59
N GLY A 81 23.26 12.21 1.09
CA GLY A 81 23.55 13.38 0.26
C GLY A 81 22.38 13.73 -0.65
N GLU A 82 22.61 13.78 -1.95
CA GLU A 82 21.55 14.09 -2.94
C GLU A 82 20.78 12.86 -3.46
N ARG A 83 21.11 11.65 -2.98
CA ARG A 83 20.40 10.44 -3.40
C ARG A 83 18.97 10.41 -2.86
N ARG A 84 18.07 9.80 -3.63
CA ARG A 84 16.66 9.59 -3.29
C ARG A 84 16.31 8.15 -3.56
N THR A 85 15.44 7.58 -2.73
CA THR A 85 14.97 6.20 -2.88
C THR A 85 13.88 6.12 -3.95
N ALA A 86 13.00 7.12 -3.98
CA ALA A 86 11.91 7.19 -4.92
C ALA A 86 11.56 8.65 -5.24
N LEU A 87 10.97 8.86 -6.40
CA LEU A 87 10.40 10.13 -6.84
C LEU A 87 8.94 9.89 -7.24
N GLU A 88 8.03 10.61 -6.60
CA GLU A 88 6.63 10.60 -6.97
C GLU A 88 6.38 11.68 -8.04
N ILE A 89 5.70 11.28 -9.13
CA ILE A 89 5.40 12.16 -10.24
C ILE A 89 3.88 12.21 -10.44
N LYS A 90 3.30 13.39 -10.30
CA LYS A 90 1.90 13.63 -10.62
C LYS A 90 1.77 14.01 -12.08
N VAL A 91 1.00 13.21 -12.83
CA VAL A 91 0.70 13.49 -14.23
C VAL A 91 -0.36 14.60 -14.29
N LYS A 92 -0.12 15.60 -15.15
CA LYS A 92 -1.05 16.72 -15.36
C LYS A 92 -2.33 16.21 -16.06
N GLU A 93 -3.45 16.85 -15.77
CA GLU A 93 -4.73 16.57 -16.41
C GLU A 93 -4.63 16.68 -17.94
N GLY A 94 -5.30 15.78 -18.65
CA GLY A 94 -5.25 15.69 -20.12
C GLY A 94 -4.19 14.74 -20.66
N TYR A 95 -3.29 14.22 -19.83
CA TYR A 95 -2.28 13.23 -20.26
C TYR A 95 -2.60 11.84 -19.74
N SER A 96 -2.42 10.82 -20.60
CA SER A 96 -2.59 9.42 -20.19
C SER A 96 -1.40 8.95 -19.34
N ILE A 97 -1.68 8.40 -18.16
CA ILE A 97 -0.66 7.84 -17.26
C ILE A 97 0.19 6.78 -17.96
N GLY A 98 -0.44 5.89 -18.75
CA GLY A 98 0.26 4.84 -19.47
C GLY A 98 1.22 5.36 -20.56
N THR A 99 0.84 6.45 -21.24
CA THR A 99 1.71 7.09 -22.23
C THR A 99 2.92 7.75 -21.58
N VAL A 100 2.69 8.50 -20.49
CA VAL A 100 3.77 9.14 -19.72
C VAL A 100 4.71 8.10 -19.12
N GLN A 101 4.16 7.00 -18.58
CA GLN A 101 4.96 5.90 -18.03
C GLN A 101 5.87 5.26 -19.09
N LYS A 102 5.33 4.98 -20.31
CA LYS A 102 6.13 4.45 -21.41
C LYS A 102 7.25 5.39 -21.81
N LEU A 103 6.95 6.69 -21.90
CA LEU A 103 7.92 7.73 -22.22
C LEU A 103 9.04 7.79 -21.15
N LEU A 104 8.68 7.77 -19.89
CA LEU A 104 9.65 7.75 -18.79
C LEU A 104 10.52 6.49 -18.84
N LYS A 105 9.95 5.31 -19.04
CA LYS A 105 10.70 4.05 -19.18
C LYS A 105 11.68 4.10 -20.35
N SER A 106 11.31 4.70 -21.47
CA SER A 106 12.21 4.81 -22.63
C SER A 106 13.36 5.81 -22.43
N HIS A 107 13.15 6.87 -21.64
CA HIS A 107 14.18 7.89 -21.40
C HIS A 107 15.11 7.54 -20.23
N LEU A 108 14.58 6.89 -19.18
CA LEU A 108 15.35 6.57 -17.97
C LEU A 108 16.12 5.25 -18.08
N GLY A 109 15.79 4.40 -19.05
CA GLY A 109 16.41 3.09 -19.24
C GLY A 109 16.06 2.07 -18.16
N SER A 110 16.90 1.03 -18.04
CA SER A 110 16.69 -0.11 -17.13
C SER A 110 17.07 0.17 -15.67
N ASP A 111 17.78 1.24 -15.40
CA ASP A 111 18.29 1.56 -14.06
C ASP A 111 17.21 2.11 -13.13
N PHE A 112 16.08 2.51 -13.69
CA PHE A 112 14.96 3.07 -12.96
C PHE A 112 13.70 2.22 -13.08
N LEU A 113 13.11 1.91 -11.93
CA LEU A 113 11.85 1.19 -11.86
C LEU A 113 10.67 2.17 -11.87
N VAL A 114 10.07 2.38 -13.05
CA VAL A 114 8.91 3.28 -13.20
C VAL A 114 7.61 2.48 -13.04
N LYS A 115 6.90 2.71 -11.93
CA LYS A 115 5.59 2.09 -11.64
C LYS A 115 4.49 3.13 -11.60
N ASN A 116 3.32 2.79 -12.09
CA ASN A 116 2.09 3.54 -11.81
C ASN A 116 1.45 3.05 -10.50
N ALA A 117 0.40 3.74 -10.04
CA ALA A 117 -0.30 3.38 -8.79
C ALA A 117 -0.84 1.94 -8.82
N ASP A 118 -1.37 1.49 -9.96
CA ASP A 118 -1.89 0.13 -10.11
C ASP A 118 -0.78 -0.93 -10.00
N GLU A 119 0.38 -0.67 -10.58
CA GLU A 119 1.53 -1.57 -10.49
C GLU A 119 2.15 -1.59 -9.09
N GLN A 120 2.05 -0.50 -8.33
CA GLN A 120 2.48 -0.47 -6.93
C GLN A 120 1.59 -1.37 -6.06
N HIS A 121 0.29 -1.39 -6.33
CA HIS A 121 -0.71 -2.17 -5.61
C HIS A 121 -1.16 -3.43 -6.38
N ALA A 122 -0.31 -3.98 -7.22
CA ALA A 122 -0.65 -5.13 -8.10
C ALA A 122 -1.22 -6.33 -7.33
N GLY A 123 -0.72 -6.60 -6.11
CA GLY A 123 -1.24 -7.65 -5.24
C GLY A 123 -2.71 -7.42 -4.87
N LEU A 124 -3.03 -6.23 -4.39
CA LEU A 124 -4.39 -5.83 -4.01
C LEU A 124 -5.34 -5.90 -5.22
N ILE A 125 -4.92 -5.34 -6.36
CA ILE A 125 -5.72 -5.35 -7.59
C ILE A 125 -5.99 -6.77 -8.08
N ARG A 126 -4.99 -7.67 -7.97
CA ARG A 126 -5.16 -9.08 -8.30
C ARG A 126 -6.19 -9.76 -7.39
N THR A 127 -6.15 -9.50 -6.09
CA THR A 127 -7.12 -10.03 -5.12
C THR A 127 -8.54 -9.55 -5.44
N VAL A 128 -8.74 -8.27 -5.69
CA VAL A 128 -10.06 -7.71 -6.07
C VAL A 128 -10.58 -8.33 -7.38
N LYS A 129 -9.72 -8.57 -8.36
CA LYS A 129 -10.11 -9.24 -9.62
C LYS A 129 -10.53 -10.69 -9.38
N LEU A 130 -9.83 -11.42 -8.53
CA LEU A 130 -10.18 -12.78 -8.15
C LEU A 130 -11.52 -12.82 -7.39
N GLU A 131 -11.72 -11.92 -6.44
CA GLU A 131 -12.98 -11.79 -5.70
C GLU A 131 -14.17 -11.56 -6.65
N LYS A 132 -14.05 -10.63 -7.59
CA LYS A 132 -15.08 -10.40 -8.63
C LYS A 132 -15.37 -11.66 -9.46
N LEU A 133 -14.34 -12.42 -9.82
CA LEU A 133 -14.51 -13.68 -10.54
C LEU A 133 -15.29 -14.70 -9.72
N PHE A 134 -14.96 -14.86 -8.43
CA PHE A 134 -15.69 -15.76 -7.54
C PHE A 134 -17.15 -15.36 -7.37
N VAL A 135 -17.43 -14.08 -7.16
CA VAL A 135 -18.80 -13.56 -7.07
C VAL A 135 -19.56 -13.84 -8.36
N PHE A 136 -18.97 -13.58 -9.52
CA PHE A 136 -19.57 -13.86 -10.82
C PHE A 136 -19.90 -15.35 -11.00
N LEU A 137 -18.96 -16.24 -10.69
CA LEU A 137 -19.17 -17.69 -10.76
C LEU A 137 -20.30 -18.12 -9.82
N THR A 138 -20.31 -17.67 -8.58
CA THR A 138 -21.34 -18.00 -7.60
C THR A 138 -22.73 -17.59 -8.09
N LEU A 139 -22.87 -16.36 -8.58
CA LEU A 139 -24.13 -15.87 -9.15
C LEU A 139 -24.56 -16.69 -10.37
N THR A 140 -23.62 -17.05 -11.24
CA THR A 140 -23.88 -17.88 -12.41
C THR A 140 -24.43 -19.27 -12.00
N PHE A 141 -23.82 -19.90 -10.98
CA PHE A 141 -24.33 -21.18 -10.46
C PHE A 141 -25.72 -21.06 -9.87
N ILE A 142 -26.00 -20.02 -9.09
CA ILE A 142 -27.33 -19.78 -8.51
C ILE A 142 -28.38 -19.63 -9.63
N LEU A 143 -28.09 -18.84 -10.66
CA LEU A 143 -28.95 -18.63 -11.81
C LEU A 143 -29.16 -19.94 -12.60
N ALA A 144 -28.13 -20.76 -12.78
CA ALA A 144 -28.24 -22.05 -13.44
C ALA A 144 -29.17 -22.98 -12.67
N ILE A 145 -29.00 -23.09 -11.34
CA ILE A 145 -29.88 -23.93 -10.50
C ILE A 145 -31.33 -23.44 -10.58
N ALA A 146 -31.56 -22.13 -10.48
CA ALA A 146 -32.91 -21.57 -10.61
C ALA A 146 -33.52 -21.86 -11.98
N SER A 147 -32.75 -21.75 -13.06
CA SER A 147 -33.19 -22.06 -14.42
C SER A 147 -33.58 -23.53 -14.58
N PHE A 148 -32.80 -24.45 -14.03
CA PHE A 148 -33.13 -25.87 -14.03
C PHE A 148 -34.41 -26.17 -13.25
N ASN A 149 -34.62 -25.55 -12.09
CA ASN A 149 -35.85 -25.72 -11.30
C ASN A 149 -37.07 -25.25 -12.09
N ILE A 150 -37.01 -24.12 -12.75
CA ILE A 150 -38.07 -23.59 -13.60
C ILE A 150 -38.34 -24.56 -14.78
N PHE A 151 -37.27 -24.99 -15.44
CA PHE A 151 -37.36 -25.91 -16.59
C PHE A 151 -38.03 -27.22 -16.19
N PHE A 152 -37.64 -27.85 -15.08
CA PHE A 152 -38.29 -29.10 -14.62
C PHE A 152 -39.73 -28.89 -14.21
N SER A 153 -40.05 -27.79 -13.52
CA SER A 153 -41.42 -27.44 -13.15
C SER A 153 -42.32 -27.28 -14.38
N LEU A 154 -41.87 -26.54 -15.38
CA LEU A 154 -42.61 -26.35 -16.64
C LEU A 154 -42.75 -27.66 -17.44
N SER A 155 -41.70 -28.48 -17.46
CA SER A 155 -41.71 -29.76 -18.17
C SER A 155 -42.73 -30.72 -17.55
N MET A 156 -42.80 -30.77 -16.19
CA MET A 156 -43.77 -31.58 -15.48
C MET A 156 -45.21 -31.11 -15.76
N LEU A 157 -45.46 -29.81 -15.73
CA LEU A 157 -46.75 -29.22 -16.06
C LEU A 157 -47.18 -29.55 -17.50
N ALA A 158 -46.27 -29.48 -18.45
CA ALA A 158 -46.54 -29.81 -19.85
C ALA A 158 -46.90 -31.27 -20.06
N ILE A 159 -46.23 -32.19 -19.34
CA ILE A 159 -46.55 -33.63 -19.39
C ILE A 159 -47.92 -33.91 -18.81
N GLU A 160 -48.26 -33.28 -17.67
CA GLU A 160 -49.55 -33.44 -17.00
C GLU A 160 -50.71 -32.96 -17.90
N LYS A 161 -50.55 -31.79 -18.53
CA LYS A 161 -51.56 -31.24 -19.44
C LYS A 161 -51.68 -31.98 -20.76
N LYS A 162 -50.69 -32.73 -21.19
CA LYS A 162 -50.74 -33.56 -22.40
C LYS A 162 -51.86 -34.62 -22.34
N LYS A 163 -52.20 -35.14 -21.14
CA LYS A 163 -53.29 -36.09 -20.94
C LYS A 163 -54.69 -35.46 -21.04
N ASP A 164 -54.80 -34.16 -20.78
CA ASP A 164 -56.07 -33.42 -20.86
C ASP A 164 -56.39 -32.94 -22.28
N ILE A 165 -55.45 -33.02 -23.21
CA ILE A 165 -55.54 -32.52 -24.60
C ILE A 165 -55.73 -33.71 -25.57
N ALA A 166 -55.45 -34.95 -25.16
CA ALA A 166 -55.62 -36.15 -25.98
C ALA A 166 -56.98 -36.84 -25.68
#